data_92e6cfe951c79d4083c228e8078a5b7b
#
_entry.id   92e6cfe951c79d4083c228e8078a5b7b
#
_cell.length_a   1.000
_cell.length_b   1.000
_cell.length_c   1.000
_cell.angle_alpha   90.00
_cell.angle_beta   90.00
_cell.angle_gamma   90.00
#
_symmetry.space_group_name_H-M   'P 1'
#
loop_
_entity.id
_entity.type
_entity.pdbx_description
1 polymer ?
#
loop_
_entity_poly.entity_id
_entity_poly.type
_entity_poly.pdbx_seq_one_letter_code
_entity_poly.pdbx_strand_id
1 'polypeptide(L)'
;VCVFNCEAIGVINDAVGGVEVTIENDFTDESGEVLELEFYKGNTLKLNGEQAVTFIRERDCTIFKSAMDRVERQEQYISSLVSTAKSKLKRNPMIALSILNKLKENDCIYTDISASELMYIAQLAGRTHFSMEDVTTIPGEVKMGEEFEEYHTDSTALKKIVLENFYTKVK
;
A
#
# COMPACT_ATOMS: atom_id res chain seq x y z
N VAL A 1 6.12 -18.14 5.91
CA VAL A 1 6.43 -17.15 4.86
C VAL A 1 5.13 -16.71 4.20
N CYS A 2 5.03 -15.43 3.81
CA CYS A 2 3.89 -14.93 3.06
C CYS A 2 4.41 -13.98 1.97
N VAL A 3 4.16 -14.31 0.71
CA VAL A 3 4.61 -13.54 -0.45
C VAL A 3 3.40 -13.24 -1.33
N PHE A 4 3.27 -11.98 -1.75
CA PHE A 4 2.25 -11.51 -2.67
C PHE A 4 2.91 -11.04 -3.97
N ASN A 5 2.24 -11.27 -5.10
CA ASN A 5 2.55 -10.54 -6.31
C ASN A 5 1.79 -9.20 -6.35
N CYS A 6 2.09 -8.34 -7.31
CA CYS A 6 1.44 -7.01 -7.39
C CYS A 6 -0.07 -7.10 -7.66
N GLU A 7 -0.53 -8.13 -8.35
CA GLU A 7 -1.93 -8.34 -8.68
C GLU A 7 -2.80 -8.61 -7.43
N ALA A 8 -2.15 -9.09 -6.34
CA ALA A 8 -2.83 -9.29 -5.06
C ALA A 8 -3.55 -8.04 -4.56
N ILE A 9 -3.01 -6.86 -4.85
CA ILE A 9 -3.62 -5.57 -4.46
C ILE A 9 -5.00 -5.43 -5.11
N GLY A 10 -5.11 -5.72 -6.40
CA GLY A 10 -6.38 -5.66 -7.12
C GLY A 10 -7.41 -6.64 -6.55
N VAL A 11 -6.98 -7.87 -6.29
CA VAL A 11 -7.85 -8.92 -5.70
C VAL A 11 -8.35 -8.51 -4.30
N ILE A 12 -7.47 -7.95 -3.46
CA ILE A 12 -7.84 -7.47 -2.13
C ILE A 12 -8.79 -6.27 -2.22
N ASN A 13 -8.48 -5.31 -3.10
CA ASN A 13 -9.31 -4.13 -3.35
C ASN A 13 -10.76 -4.51 -3.69
N ASP A 14 -10.94 -5.42 -4.63
CA ASP A 14 -12.27 -5.87 -5.05
C ASP A 14 -12.98 -6.69 -3.96
N ALA A 15 -12.23 -7.50 -3.24
CA ALA A 15 -12.79 -8.28 -2.14
C ALA A 15 -13.31 -7.42 -0.97
N VAL A 16 -12.69 -6.25 -0.72
CA VAL A 16 -13.22 -5.28 0.25
C VAL A 16 -14.29 -4.36 -0.36
N GLY A 17 -14.58 -4.49 -1.65
CA GLY A 17 -15.63 -3.76 -2.37
C GLY A 17 -15.18 -2.42 -2.92
N GLY A 18 -13.92 -2.28 -3.23
CA GLY A 18 -13.29 -1.07 -3.75
C GLY A 18 -12.81 -0.13 -2.65
N VAL A 19 -11.68 0.52 -2.91
CA VAL A 19 -11.04 1.49 -2.00
C VAL A 19 -11.26 2.89 -2.54
N GLU A 20 -11.68 3.81 -1.69
CA GLU A 20 -11.88 5.21 -2.05
C GLU A 20 -10.61 5.99 -1.75
N VAL A 21 -10.14 6.76 -2.74
CA VAL A 21 -8.98 7.64 -2.63
C VAL A 21 -9.33 9.04 -3.13
N THR A 22 -8.76 10.06 -2.51
CA THR A 22 -8.84 11.45 -3.00
C THR A 22 -7.51 11.77 -3.66
N ILE A 23 -7.53 12.20 -4.92
CA ILE A 23 -6.33 12.48 -5.69
C ILE A 23 -5.70 13.77 -5.19
N GLU A 24 -4.49 13.67 -4.65
CA GLU A 24 -3.76 14.82 -4.08
C GLU A 24 -2.98 15.60 -5.14
N ASN A 25 -2.48 14.91 -6.16
CA ASN A 25 -1.78 15.51 -7.30
C ASN A 25 -2.31 14.91 -8.60
N ASP A 26 -2.31 15.70 -9.67
CA ASP A 26 -2.71 15.20 -10.98
C ASP A 26 -1.85 14.00 -11.37
N PHE A 27 -2.51 12.92 -11.74
CA PHE A 27 -1.86 11.71 -12.21
C PHE A 27 -2.55 11.25 -13.49
N THR A 28 -1.83 11.37 -14.59
CA THR A 28 -2.26 10.86 -15.88
C THR A 28 -1.50 9.59 -16.19
N ASP A 29 -2.23 8.53 -16.52
CA ASP A 29 -1.62 7.32 -17.04
C ASP A 29 -1.20 7.57 -18.49
N GLU A 30 0.11 7.50 -18.76
CA GLU A 30 0.63 7.67 -20.12
C GLU A 30 0.44 6.43 -20.99
N SER A 31 0.13 5.26 -20.41
CA SER A 31 -0.03 4.04 -21.19
C SER A 31 -1.30 4.05 -22.06
N GLY A 32 -2.29 4.88 -21.75
CA GLY A 32 -3.48 5.13 -22.56
C GLY A 32 -4.42 3.94 -22.73
N GLU A 33 -4.08 2.76 -22.20
CA GLU A 33 -4.83 1.52 -22.47
C GLU A 33 -5.78 1.10 -21.34
N VAL A 34 -5.60 1.57 -20.10
CA VAL A 34 -6.27 0.96 -18.93
C VAL A 34 -7.20 1.91 -18.18
N LEU A 35 -7.12 3.22 -18.37
CA LEU A 35 -7.89 4.16 -17.56
C LEU A 35 -8.88 4.99 -18.38
N GLU A 36 -10.16 4.62 -18.29
CA GLU A 36 -11.28 5.52 -18.62
C GLU A 36 -11.40 6.72 -17.64
N LEU A 37 -10.62 6.72 -16.54
CA LEU A 37 -10.66 7.72 -15.49
C LEU A 37 -9.35 8.50 -15.47
N GLU A 38 -9.45 9.76 -15.76
CA GLU A 38 -8.38 10.73 -15.54
C GLU A 38 -8.29 11.03 -14.04
N PHE A 39 -7.13 10.80 -13.44
CA PHE A 39 -6.87 11.12 -12.04
C PHE A 39 -6.53 12.59 -11.89
N TYR A 40 -7.53 13.42 -11.64
CA TYR A 40 -7.34 14.85 -11.38
C TYR A 40 -7.30 15.14 -9.89
N LYS A 41 -6.44 16.08 -9.52
CA LYS A 41 -6.36 16.60 -8.17
C LYS A 41 -7.72 17.06 -7.65
N GLY A 42 -8.05 16.60 -6.45
CA GLY A 42 -9.30 16.91 -5.75
C GLY A 42 -10.44 15.95 -6.05
N ASN A 43 -10.32 15.10 -7.07
CA ASN A 43 -11.32 14.07 -7.32
C ASN A 43 -11.24 12.97 -6.27
N THR A 44 -12.39 12.47 -5.84
CA THR A 44 -12.49 11.28 -4.99
C THR A 44 -13.02 10.13 -5.85
N LEU A 45 -12.23 9.07 -5.96
CA LEU A 45 -12.50 7.94 -6.82
C LEU A 45 -12.59 6.66 -6.00
N LYS A 46 -13.57 5.84 -6.29
CA LYS A 46 -13.65 4.48 -5.76
C LYS A 46 -13.03 3.52 -6.78
N LEU A 47 -11.80 3.10 -6.49
CA LEU A 47 -11.02 2.28 -7.39
C LEU A 47 -11.55 0.84 -7.44
N ASN A 48 -11.63 0.27 -8.63
CA ASN A 48 -11.67 -1.18 -8.82
C ASN A 48 -10.26 -1.79 -8.72
N GLY A 49 -10.14 -3.12 -8.81
CA GLY A 49 -8.86 -3.81 -8.61
C GLY A 49 -7.79 -3.40 -9.61
N GLU A 50 -8.16 -3.26 -10.87
CA GLU A 50 -7.26 -2.87 -11.97
C GLU A 50 -6.77 -1.43 -11.78
N GLN A 51 -7.70 -0.51 -11.50
CA GLN A 51 -7.39 0.88 -11.18
C GLN A 51 -6.51 1.03 -9.94
N ALA A 52 -6.72 0.18 -8.92
CA ALA A 52 -5.91 0.18 -7.71
C ALA A 52 -4.45 -0.23 -8.01
N VAL A 53 -4.24 -1.28 -8.82
CA VAL A 53 -2.90 -1.71 -9.25
C VAL A 53 -2.21 -0.59 -10.03
N THR A 54 -2.90 0.01 -10.99
CA THR A 54 -2.37 1.15 -11.76
C THR A 54 -2.01 2.32 -10.86
N PHE A 55 -2.91 2.74 -9.96
CA PHE A 55 -2.70 3.87 -9.06
C PHE A 55 -1.44 3.75 -8.20
N ILE A 56 -1.08 2.54 -7.76
CA ILE A 56 0.10 2.32 -6.92
C ILE A 56 1.38 1.99 -7.70
N ARG A 57 1.28 1.62 -8.99
CA ARG A 57 2.43 1.18 -9.79
C ARG A 57 2.92 2.21 -10.77
N GLU A 58 2.00 2.83 -11.50
CA GLU A 58 2.35 3.69 -12.61
C GLU A 58 3.11 4.93 -12.16
N ARG A 59 4.08 5.32 -12.97
CA ARG A 59 4.81 6.59 -12.84
C ARG A 59 5.38 7.00 -14.19
N ASP A 60 5.46 8.27 -14.42
CA ASP A 60 6.24 8.83 -15.51
C ASP A 60 7.72 8.87 -15.13
N CYS A 61 8.52 7.99 -15.71
CA CYS A 61 9.96 7.90 -15.43
C CYS A 61 10.75 9.09 -16.00
N THR A 62 10.14 9.95 -16.81
CA THR A 62 10.78 11.16 -17.36
C THR A 62 10.71 12.34 -16.39
N ILE A 63 9.80 12.29 -15.42
CA ILE A 63 9.59 13.33 -14.42
C ILE A 63 10.48 13.06 -13.20
N PHE A 64 11.31 14.06 -12.87
CA PHE A 64 12.15 14.02 -11.66
C PHE A 64 11.28 13.93 -10.40
N LYS A 65 11.65 13.06 -9.47
CA LYS A 65 10.93 12.70 -8.24
C LYS A 65 9.63 11.92 -8.42
N SER A 66 9.28 11.46 -9.60
CA SER A 66 8.07 10.66 -9.82
C SER A 66 8.03 9.37 -8.98
N ALA A 67 9.21 8.86 -8.57
CA ALA A 67 9.29 7.76 -7.62
C ALA A 67 8.73 8.13 -6.22
N MET A 68 8.94 9.37 -5.76
CA MET A 68 8.40 9.85 -4.48
C MET A 68 6.89 10.08 -4.56
N ASP A 69 6.42 10.66 -5.67
CA ASP A 69 4.98 10.83 -5.92
C ASP A 69 4.24 9.48 -5.90
N ARG A 70 4.89 8.42 -6.43
CA ARG A 70 4.36 7.06 -6.33
C ARG A 70 4.33 6.57 -4.88
N VAL A 71 5.35 6.83 -4.06
CA VAL A 71 5.36 6.47 -2.64
C VAL A 71 4.22 7.17 -1.91
N GLU A 72 3.98 8.46 -2.14
CA GLU A 72 2.86 9.20 -1.55
C GLU A 72 1.51 8.58 -1.93
N ARG A 73 1.30 8.21 -3.19
CA ARG A 73 0.09 7.48 -3.62
C ARG A 73 -0.04 6.11 -2.95
N GLN A 74 1.05 5.37 -2.79
CA GLN A 74 1.05 4.09 -2.08
C GLN A 74 0.65 4.26 -0.61
N GLU A 75 1.19 5.26 0.09
CA GLU A 75 0.85 5.58 1.47
C GLU A 75 -0.64 5.95 1.61
N GLN A 76 -1.14 6.80 0.74
CA GLN A 76 -2.55 7.19 0.68
C GLN A 76 -3.46 5.97 0.44
N TYR A 77 -3.13 5.14 -0.55
CA TYR A 77 -3.90 3.94 -0.87
C TYR A 77 -3.92 2.95 0.31
N ILE A 78 -2.76 2.67 0.91
CA ILE A 78 -2.65 1.75 2.05
C ILE A 78 -3.48 2.24 3.23
N SER A 79 -3.46 3.54 3.53
CA SER A 79 -4.29 4.13 4.58
C SER A 79 -5.77 3.88 4.34
N SER A 80 -6.25 4.17 3.14
CA SER A 80 -7.65 3.98 2.73
C SER A 80 -8.04 2.49 2.71
N LEU A 81 -7.15 1.63 2.20
CA LEU A 81 -7.35 0.18 2.19
C LEU A 81 -7.49 -0.38 3.61
N VAL A 82 -6.57 -0.02 4.51
CA VAL A 82 -6.60 -0.49 5.91
C VAL A 82 -7.88 -0.03 6.60
N SER A 83 -8.29 1.21 6.42
CA SER A 83 -9.55 1.75 6.97
C SER A 83 -10.77 0.96 6.46
N THR A 84 -10.84 0.76 5.14
CA THR A 84 -11.91 0.02 4.48
C THR A 84 -11.95 -1.45 4.94
N ALA A 85 -10.78 -2.12 4.95
CA ALA A 85 -10.66 -3.50 5.36
C ALA A 85 -11.05 -3.70 6.83
N LYS A 86 -10.61 -2.83 7.74
CA LYS A 86 -11.01 -2.86 9.16
C LYS A 86 -12.51 -2.74 9.33
N SER A 87 -13.15 -1.79 8.63
CA SER A 87 -14.60 -1.62 8.67
C SER A 87 -15.34 -2.89 8.20
N LYS A 88 -14.85 -3.53 7.15
CA LYS A 88 -15.43 -4.78 6.63
C LYS A 88 -15.20 -5.96 7.55
N LEU A 89 -13.98 -6.14 8.06
CA LEU A 89 -13.63 -7.21 9.00
C LEU A 89 -14.43 -7.11 10.30
N LYS A 90 -14.66 -5.90 10.80
CA LYS A 90 -15.49 -5.67 12.00
C LYS A 90 -16.93 -6.13 11.81
N ARG A 91 -17.48 -5.98 10.59
CA ARG A 91 -18.85 -6.40 10.24
C ARG A 91 -18.92 -7.89 9.91
N ASN A 92 -17.92 -8.41 9.22
CA ASN A 92 -17.86 -9.80 8.79
C ASN A 92 -16.41 -10.32 8.82
N PRO A 93 -15.95 -10.95 9.90
CA PRO A 93 -14.61 -11.51 10.00
C PRO A 93 -14.28 -12.57 8.94
N MET A 94 -15.30 -13.25 8.38
CA MET A 94 -15.09 -14.26 7.34
C MET A 94 -14.58 -13.70 6.02
N ILE A 95 -14.59 -12.38 5.86
CA ILE A 95 -14.05 -11.74 4.65
C ILE A 95 -12.54 -12.00 4.50
N ALA A 96 -11.80 -12.16 5.62
CA ALA A 96 -10.38 -12.52 5.58
C ALA A 96 -10.14 -13.87 4.89
N LEU A 97 -10.98 -14.86 5.20
CA LEU A 97 -10.91 -16.18 4.55
C LEU A 97 -11.32 -16.10 3.07
N SER A 98 -12.33 -15.31 2.75
CA SER A 98 -12.74 -15.08 1.36
C SER A 98 -11.61 -14.41 0.55
N ILE A 99 -10.91 -13.43 1.12
CA ILE A 99 -9.74 -12.79 0.50
C ILE A 99 -8.64 -13.82 0.26
N LEU A 100 -8.28 -14.63 1.26
CA LEU A 100 -7.26 -15.67 1.12
C LEU A 100 -7.58 -16.65 0.01
N ASN A 101 -8.83 -17.12 -0.06
CA ASN A 101 -9.25 -18.06 -1.10
C ASN A 101 -9.13 -17.41 -2.50
N LYS A 102 -9.61 -16.17 -2.67
CA LYS A 102 -9.47 -15.44 -3.94
C LYS A 102 -8.02 -15.23 -4.34
N LEU A 103 -7.14 -14.89 -3.39
CA LEU A 103 -5.70 -14.74 -3.66
C LEU A 103 -5.06 -16.05 -4.12
N LYS A 104 -5.46 -17.19 -3.54
CA LYS A 104 -5.00 -18.51 -3.95
C LYS A 104 -5.56 -18.92 -5.31
N GLU A 105 -6.84 -18.67 -5.56
CA GLU A 105 -7.52 -18.96 -6.84
C GLU A 105 -6.91 -18.19 -8.03
N ASN A 106 -6.35 -17.01 -7.76
CA ASN A 106 -5.71 -16.15 -8.76
C ASN A 106 -4.17 -16.24 -8.76
N ASP A 107 -3.58 -17.20 -8.04
CA ASP A 107 -2.13 -17.36 -7.90
C ASP A 107 -1.40 -16.09 -7.41
N CYS A 108 -2.10 -15.27 -6.62
CA CYS A 108 -1.58 -13.98 -6.13
C CYS A 108 -0.86 -14.07 -4.79
N ILE A 109 -0.90 -15.23 -4.12
CA ILE A 109 -0.27 -15.45 -2.83
C ILE A 109 0.43 -16.80 -2.74
N TYR A 110 1.65 -16.80 -2.24
CA TYR A 110 2.31 -17.98 -1.71
C TYR A 110 2.44 -17.85 -0.20
N THR A 111 1.85 -18.77 0.56
CA THR A 111 1.86 -18.73 2.03
C THR A 111 1.74 -20.11 2.67
N ASP A 112 2.46 -20.31 3.76
CA ASP A 112 2.34 -21.45 4.67
C ASP A 112 1.41 -21.14 5.87
N ILE A 113 0.83 -19.94 5.93
CA ILE A 113 -0.13 -19.55 6.97
C ILE A 113 -1.43 -20.33 6.77
N SER A 114 -1.86 -21.03 7.80
CA SER A 114 -3.15 -21.74 7.81
C SER A 114 -4.34 -20.76 7.90
N ALA A 115 -5.52 -21.23 7.53
CA ALA A 115 -6.75 -20.44 7.64
C ALA A 115 -7.04 -20.01 9.10
N SER A 116 -6.73 -20.86 10.09
CA SER A 116 -6.91 -20.55 11.51
C SER A 116 -5.95 -19.48 12.00
N GLU A 117 -4.69 -19.51 11.58
CA GLU A 117 -3.70 -18.48 11.88
C GLU A 117 -4.08 -17.15 11.23
N LEU A 118 -4.53 -17.18 9.97
CA LEU A 118 -5.01 -15.97 9.29
C LEU A 118 -6.20 -15.35 10.04
N MET A 119 -7.16 -16.15 10.47
CA MET A 119 -8.31 -15.67 11.23
C MET A 119 -7.89 -15.07 12.57
N TYR A 120 -6.90 -15.65 13.24
CA TYR A 120 -6.32 -15.09 14.46
C TYR A 120 -5.65 -13.73 14.19
N ILE A 121 -4.81 -13.64 13.15
CA ILE A 121 -4.15 -12.39 12.72
C ILE A 121 -5.20 -11.33 12.37
N ALA A 122 -6.25 -11.69 11.62
CA ALA A 122 -7.32 -10.78 11.24
C ALA A 122 -8.08 -10.22 12.47
N GLN A 123 -8.32 -11.05 13.48
CA GLN A 123 -8.94 -10.62 14.75
C GLN A 123 -8.04 -9.65 15.53
N LEU A 124 -6.73 -9.91 15.58
CA LEU A 124 -5.77 -9.02 16.21
C LEU A 124 -5.71 -7.67 15.45
N ALA A 125 -5.56 -7.71 14.13
CA ALA A 125 -5.52 -6.52 13.29
C ALA A 125 -6.79 -5.65 13.42
N GLY A 126 -7.95 -6.28 13.55
CA GLY A 126 -9.22 -5.58 13.77
C GLY A 126 -9.30 -4.83 15.12
N ARG A 127 -8.49 -5.24 16.10
CA ARG A 127 -8.42 -4.62 17.45
C ARG A 127 -7.27 -3.61 17.58
N THR A 128 -6.27 -3.72 16.72
CA THR A 128 -5.09 -2.84 16.76
C THR A 128 -5.45 -1.49 16.15
N HIS A 129 -5.06 -0.42 16.82
CA HIS A 129 -5.09 0.90 16.20
C HIS A 129 -3.95 0.99 15.18
N PHE A 130 -4.27 1.45 13.99
CA PHE A 130 -3.30 1.79 12.96
C PHE A 130 -3.70 3.14 12.37
N SER A 131 -2.76 4.06 12.33
CA SER A 131 -2.90 5.34 11.63
C SER A 131 -1.65 5.60 10.80
N MET A 132 -1.71 6.56 9.88
CA MET A 132 -0.52 6.98 9.13
C MET A 132 0.54 7.64 10.02
N GLU A 133 0.20 8.07 11.23
CA GLU A 133 1.15 8.54 12.24
C GLU A 133 2.10 7.42 12.73
N ASP A 134 1.67 6.15 12.57
CA ASP A 134 2.50 4.98 12.91
C ASP A 134 3.48 4.61 11.77
N VAL A 135 3.35 5.26 10.60
CA VAL A 135 4.25 5.08 9.44
C VAL A 135 5.40 6.08 9.55
N THR A 136 6.61 5.55 9.54
CA THR A 136 7.81 6.40 9.58
C THR A 136 8.54 6.32 8.25
N THR A 137 8.64 7.44 7.55
CA THR A 137 9.43 7.55 6.33
C THR A 137 10.91 7.66 6.69
N ILE A 138 11.75 6.88 6.00
CA ILE A 138 13.21 6.96 6.17
C ILE A 138 13.69 8.32 5.65
N PRO A 139 14.36 9.15 6.47
CA PRO A 139 14.83 10.46 6.03
C PRO A 139 15.93 10.37 4.99
N GLY A 140 15.88 11.25 4.01
CA GLY A 140 16.85 11.30 2.92
C GLY A 140 16.44 12.33 1.85
N GLU A 141 17.16 12.31 0.75
CA GLU A 141 16.90 13.19 -0.39
C GLU A 141 17.06 12.43 -1.72
N VAL A 142 16.26 12.81 -2.70
CA VAL A 142 16.40 12.31 -4.07
C VAL A 142 17.46 13.15 -4.80
N LYS A 143 18.43 12.48 -5.40
CA LYS A 143 19.45 13.07 -6.27
C LYS A 143 19.44 12.40 -7.64
N MET A 144 19.85 13.12 -8.65
CA MET A 144 20.13 12.53 -9.95
C MET A 144 21.49 11.84 -9.90
N GLY A 145 21.48 10.52 -10.11
CA GLY A 145 22.69 9.73 -10.34
C GLY A 145 23.16 9.82 -11.80
N GLU A 146 24.05 8.93 -12.19
CA GLU A 146 24.57 8.92 -13.58
C GLU A 146 23.50 8.49 -14.61
N GLU A 147 22.64 7.54 -14.27
CA GLU A 147 21.61 7.02 -15.17
C GLU A 147 20.20 7.13 -14.62
N PHE A 148 20.06 7.05 -13.28
CA PHE A 148 18.75 7.01 -12.59
C PHE A 148 18.73 7.92 -11.37
N GLU A 149 17.53 8.23 -10.90
CA GLU A 149 17.31 8.85 -9.60
C GLU A 149 17.74 7.90 -8.49
N GLU A 150 18.47 8.44 -7.52
CA GLU A 150 18.94 7.75 -6.33
C GLU A 150 18.37 8.39 -5.07
N TYR A 151 17.94 7.56 -4.11
CA TYR A 151 17.52 8.05 -2.79
C TYR A 151 18.70 7.95 -1.80
N HIS A 152 19.23 9.09 -1.42
CA HIS A 152 20.34 9.20 -0.48
C HIS A 152 19.82 9.32 0.95
N THR A 153 19.86 8.22 1.70
CA THR A 153 19.38 8.16 3.08
C THR A 153 20.25 8.96 4.03
N ASP A 154 19.64 9.75 4.92
CA ASP A 154 20.34 10.32 6.08
C ASP A 154 20.62 9.21 7.11
N SER A 155 21.87 8.71 7.08
CA SER A 155 22.30 7.61 7.95
C SER A 155 22.25 7.95 9.45
N THR A 156 22.34 9.24 9.82
CA THR A 156 22.29 9.67 11.23
C THR A 156 20.85 9.65 11.71
N ALA A 157 19.92 10.21 10.94
CA ALA A 157 18.52 10.19 11.27
C ALA A 157 17.95 8.76 11.24
N LEU A 158 18.36 7.93 10.27
CA LEU A 158 17.97 6.51 10.22
C LEU A 158 18.40 5.75 11.47
N LYS A 159 19.66 5.91 11.92
CA LYS A 159 20.15 5.29 13.15
C LYS A 159 19.31 5.69 14.36
N LYS A 160 18.93 6.96 14.44
CA LYS A 160 18.07 7.45 15.52
C LYS A 160 16.71 6.77 15.51
N ILE A 161 16.05 6.70 14.34
CA ILE A 161 14.74 6.03 14.17
C ILE A 161 14.84 4.56 14.60
N VAL A 162 15.88 3.85 14.14
CA VAL A 162 16.08 2.44 14.49
C VAL A 162 16.27 2.26 16.00
N LEU A 163 17.07 3.12 16.64
CA LEU A 163 17.31 3.04 18.08
C LEU A 163 16.03 3.34 18.90
N GLU A 164 15.24 4.31 18.47
CA GLU A 164 14.01 4.71 19.17
C GLU A 164 12.90 3.65 19.05
N ASN A 165 12.79 2.97 17.91
CA ASN A 165 11.70 2.05 17.66
C ASN A 165 12.00 0.58 17.98
N PHE A 166 13.28 0.16 17.93
CA PHE A 166 13.63 -1.26 18.03
C PHE A 166 14.53 -1.60 19.21
N TYR A 167 15.02 -0.60 19.96
CA TYR A 167 15.93 -0.82 21.08
C TYR A 167 15.43 -0.15 22.36
N THR A 168 15.54 -0.88 23.46
CA THR A 168 15.29 -0.32 24.80
C THR A 168 16.62 0.00 25.46
N LYS A 169 16.76 1.19 26.07
CA LYS A 169 17.96 1.51 26.86
C LYS A 169 18.09 0.53 28.02
N VAL A 170 19.16 -0.23 28.05
CA VAL A 170 19.55 -1.00 29.23
C VAL A 170 20.04 -0.01 30.28
N LYS A 171 19.43 -0.05 31.47
CA LYS A 171 19.88 0.74 32.65
C LYS A 171 21.13 0.15 33.27
#